data_f5376a37024236b68e173bd3ea10190b
#
_entry.id   f5376a37024236b68e173bd3ea10190b
#
_cell.length_a   1.000
_cell.length_b   1.000
_cell.length_c   1.000
_cell.angle_alpha   90.00
_cell.angle_beta   90.00
_cell.angle_gamma   90.00
#
_symmetry.space_group_name_H-M   'P 1'
#
loop_
_entity.id
_entity.type
_entity.pdbx_description
1 polymer ?
#
loop_
_entity_poly.entity_id
_entity_poly.type
_entity_poly.pdbx_seq_one_letter_code
_entity_poly.pdbx_strand_id
1 'polypeptide(L)'
;MDRLIQELRTRIEVSNRNYETRVRDELTYKGINNSGVVETAGRLAGIFATFRPQPLQKGLVIFAADHAVNGAENKTKGADSHTEAERIATGKDELNKAAHKAGVGVLLLDMGLQKPLTESPGVQSLRVAA
;
A
#
# COMPACT_ATOMS: atom_id res chain seq x y z
N MET A 1 -20.09 3.22 2.80
CA MET A 1 -18.93 3.80 2.07
C MET A 1 -18.76 5.28 2.35
N ASP A 2 -19.81 6.09 2.33
CA ASP A 2 -19.73 7.54 2.53
C ASP A 2 -19.14 8.00 3.87
N ARG A 3 -19.45 7.28 4.96
CA ARG A 3 -18.94 7.64 6.30
C ARG A 3 -17.41 7.51 6.39
N LEU A 4 -16.83 6.45 5.82
CA LEU A 4 -15.39 6.26 5.80
C LEU A 4 -14.69 7.34 4.97
N ILE A 5 -15.25 7.68 3.82
CA ILE A 5 -14.73 8.73 2.95
C ILE A 5 -14.78 10.09 3.66
N GLN A 6 -15.87 10.37 4.37
CA GLN A 6 -16.01 11.59 5.15
C GLN A 6 -14.99 11.66 6.29
N GLU A 7 -14.82 10.56 7.03
CA GLU A 7 -13.83 10.46 8.10
C GLU A 7 -12.39 10.63 7.57
N LEU A 8 -12.06 10.04 6.43
CA LEU A 8 -10.76 10.25 5.79
C LEU A 8 -10.55 11.70 5.36
N ARG A 9 -11.57 12.35 4.81
CA ARG A 9 -11.49 13.76 4.41
C ARG A 9 -11.20 14.70 5.58
N THR A 10 -11.73 14.42 6.76
CA THR A 10 -11.47 15.25 7.97
C THR A 10 -10.05 15.07 8.51
N ARG A 11 -9.34 14.01 8.11
CA ARG A 11 -7.95 13.74 8.52
C ARG A 11 -6.91 14.25 7.50
N ILE A 12 -7.35 14.71 6.33
CA ILE A 12 -6.44 15.26 5.33
C ILE A 12 -6.10 16.68 5.72
N GLU A 13 -4.86 16.91 6.13
CA GLU A 13 -4.32 18.22 6.40
C GLU A 13 -3.53 18.76 5.20
N VAL A 14 -3.52 20.07 5.08
CA VAL A 14 -2.72 20.73 4.03
C VAL A 14 -1.25 20.63 4.40
N SER A 15 -0.41 20.26 3.42
CA SER A 15 1.04 20.24 3.60
C SER A 15 1.59 21.57 4.09
N ASN A 16 2.48 21.55 5.07
CA ASN A 16 3.08 22.74 5.64
C ASN A 16 4.18 23.30 4.73
N ARG A 17 3.83 24.34 3.98
CA ARG A 17 4.73 24.98 3.00
C ARG A 17 6.03 25.52 3.59
N ASN A 18 6.04 25.93 4.86
CA ASN A 18 7.26 26.45 5.48
C ASN A 18 8.34 25.37 5.62
N TYR A 19 7.95 24.16 6.06
CA TYR A 19 8.88 23.02 6.12
C TYR A 19 9.32 22.60 4.72
N GLU A 20 8.40 22.56 3.78
CA GLU A 20 8.66 22.19 2.40
C GLU A 20 9.72 23.09 1.76
N THR A 21 9.52 24.41 1.82
CA THR A 21 10.43 25.40 1.23
C THR A 21 11.81 25.34 1.91
N ARG A 22 11.86 25.37 3.25
CA ARG A 22 13.14 25.38 3.98
C ARG A 22 13.97 24.13 3.73
N VAL A 23 13.36 22.96 3.61
CA VAL A 23 14.12 21.73 3.28
C VAL A 23 14.66 21.78 1.85
N ARG A 24 13.89 22.27 0.89
CA ARG A 24 14.38 22.45 -0.49
C ARG A 24 15.57 23.41 -0.53
N ASP A 25 15.45 24.55 0.12
CA ASP A 25 16.50 25.56 0.15
C ASP A 25 17.78 25.03 0.81
N GLU A 26 17.64 24.31 1.93
CA GLU A 26 18.78 23.70 2.64
C GLU A 26 19.49 22.65 1.78
N LEU A 27 18.74 21.77 1.12
CA LEU A 27 19.31 20.73 0.26
C LEU A 27 20.03 21.35 -0.96
N THR A 28 19.41 22.35 -1.57
CA THR A 28 20.02 23.11 -2.67
C THR A 28 21.29 23.82 -2.23
N TYR A 29 21.27 24.47 -1.08
CA TYR A 29 22.45 25.12 -0.50
C TYR A 29 23.59 24.13 -0.22
N LYS A 30 23.27 22.90 0.19
CA LYS A 30 24.24 21.80 0.39
C LYS A 30 24.72 21.18 -0.93
N GLY A 31 24.33 21.69 -2.07
CA GLY A 31 24.79 21.24 -3.38
C GLY A 31 24.13 19.96 -3.88
N ILE A 32 22.97 19.60 -3.33
CA ILE A 32 22.18 18.46 -3.85
C ILE A 32 21.45 18.92 -5.11
N ASN A 33 21.98 18.53 -6.28
CA ASN A 33 21.48 18.98 -7.58
C ASN A 33 20.42 18.06 -8.20
N ASN A 34 20.04 16.94 -7.54
CA ASN A 34 18.98 16.08 -8.02
C ASN A 34 17.61 16.68 -7.66
N SER A 35 16.97 17.31 -8.65
CA SER A 35 15.67 17.98 -8.46
C SER A 35 14.57 17.06 -7.92
N GLY A 36 14.55 15.78 -8.34
CA GLY A 36 13.58 14.80 -7.85
C GLY A 36 13.76 14.48 -6.37
N VAL A 37 15.01 14.38 -5.91
CA VAL A 37 15.31 14.16 -4.48
C VAL A 37 14.93 15.39 -3.66
N VAL A 38 15.32 16.58 -4.11
CA VAL A 38 15.02 17.85 -3.42
C VAL A 38 13.52 18.07 -3.30
N GLU A 39 12.78 17.86 -4.39
CA GLU A 39 11.32 18.00 -4.42
C GLU A 39 10.63 17.00 -3.49
N THR A 40 11.00 15.72 -3.56
CA THR A 40 10.41 14.67 -2.73
C THR A 40 10.69 14.90 -1.25
N ALA A 41 11.93 15.27 -0.89
CA ALA A 41 12.29 15.58 0.48
C ALA A 41 11.51 16.79 1.03
N GLY A 42 11.36 17.84 0.21
CA GLY A 42 10.56 19.00 0.57
C GLY A 42 9.10 18.62 0.84
N ARG A 43 8.47 17.87 -0.06
CA ARG A 43 7.08 17.40 0.12
C ARG A 43 6.91 16.56 1.38
N LEU A 44 7.82 15.62 1.64
CA LEU A 44 7.77 14.81 2.86
C LEU A 44 7.90 15.68 4.12
N ALA A 45 8.81 16.65 4.12
CA ALA A 45 8.95 17.57 5.22
C ALA A 45 7.66 18.39 5.47
N GLY A 46 7.01 18.82 4.41
CA GLY A 46 5.73 19.51 4.49
C GLY A 46 4.59 18.65 5.02
N ILE A 47 4.50 17.39 4.57
CA ILE A 47 3.47 16.43 5.01
C ILE A 47 3.63 16.09 6.49
N PHE A 48 4.86 15.84 6.94
CA PHE A 48 5.15 15.46 8.33
C PHE A 48 5.39 16.67 9.25
N ALA A 49 5.33 17.88 8.71
CA ALA A 49 5.64 19.13 9.43
C ALA A 49 6.94 19.02 10.27
N THR A 50 8.00 18.46 9.66
CA THR A 50 9.29 18.26 10.31
C THR A 50 10.45 18.39 9.32
N PHE A 51 11.61 18.87 9.81
CA PHE A 51 12.83 18.93 9.01
C PHE A 51 13.57 17.57 8.90
N ARG A 52 13.17 16.60 9.72
CA ARG A 52 13.79 15.27 9.77
C ARG A 52 12.69 14.20 9.82
N PRO A 53 12.01 13.94 8.71
CA PRO A 53 10.99 12.90 8.68
C PRO A 53 11.63 11.55 9.03
N GLN A 54 10.95 10.79 9.88
CA GLN A 54 11.36 9.44 10.19
C GLN A 54 11.22 8.54 8.94
N PRO A 55 11.99 7.46 8.84
CA PRO A 55 11.83 6.51 7.76
C PRO A 55 10.38 6.05 7.65
N LEU A 56 9.83 6.10 6.44
CA LEU A 56 8.46 5.65 6.18
C LEU A 56 8.35 4.14 6.38
N GLN A 57 7.31 3.72 7.08
CA GLN A 57 6.91 2.32 7.06
C GLN A 57 6.31 2.01 5.69
N LYS A 58 6.86 0.99 5.05
CA LYS A 58 6.42 0.56 3.72
C LYS A 58 5.37 -0.54 3.87
N GLY A 59 4.30 -0.44 3.10
CA GLY A 59 3.25 -1.45 3.02
C GLY A 59 2.96 -1.82 1.58
N LEU A 60 2.70 -3.10 1.35
CA LEU A 60 2.18 -3.64 0.12
C LEU A 60 0.74 -4.08 0.36
N VAL A 61 -0.19 -3.50 -0.39
CA VAL A 61 -1.60 -3.89 -0.36
C VAL A 61 -1.91 -4.71 -1.59
N ILE A 62 -2.46 -5.90 -1.40
CA ILE A 62 -2.81 -6.84 -2.46
C ILE A 62 -4.33 -7.00 -2.44
N PHE A 63 -4.95 -6.82 -3.60
CA PHE A 63 -6.37 -7.02 -3.79
C PHE A 63 -6.58 -8.36 -4.50
N ALA A 64 -7.31 -9.28 -3.87
CA ALA A 64 -7.64 -10.59 -4.42
C ALA A 64 -9.13 -10.68 -4.75
N ALA A 65 -9.44 -11.02 -5.99
CA ALA A 65 -10.80 -11.23 -6.45
C ALA A 65 -10.84 -12.22 -7.60
N ASP A 66 -11.92 -12.96 -7.71
CA ASP A 66 -12.21 -13.79 -8.87
C ASP A 66 -13.03 -13.02 -9.90
N HIS A 67 -12.73 -13.22 -11.17
CA HIS A 67 -13.50 -12.68 -12.27
C HIS A 67 -14.57 -13.69 -12.70
N ALA A 68 -15.81 -13.23 -12.86
CA ALA A 68 -16.94 -14.05 -13.31
C ALA A 68 -16.76 -14.63 -14.75
N VAL A 69 -15.74 -14.16 -15.48
CA VAL A 69 -15.44 -14.58 -16.86
C VAL A 69 -14.78 -15.95 -16.95
N ASN A 70 -14.31 -16.51 -15.84
CA ASN A 70 -13.76 -17.86 -15.78
C ASN A 70 -14.88 -18.92 -15.79
N GLY A 71 -15.75 -18.87 -16.81
CA GLY A 71 -16.62 -19.98 -17.13
C GLY A 71 -15.80 -21.24 -17.33
N ALA A 72 -16.44 -22.40 -17.15
CA ALA A 72 -15.85 -23.74 -17.05
C ALA A 72 -14.88 -24.17 -18.18
N GLU A 73 -14.68 -23.35 -19.20
CA GLU A 73 -13.86 -23.65 -20.37
C GLU A 73 -12.40 -23.19 -20.28
N ASN A 74 -12.06 -22.25 -19.39
CA ASN A 74 -10.69 -21.76 -19.21
C ASN A 74 -10.05 -22.28 -17.91
N LYS A 75 -9.98 -23.61 -17.78
CA LYS A 75 -9.04 -24.24 -16.86
C LYS A 75 -7.62 -24.15 -17.45
N THR A 76 -7.15 -22.94 -17.67
CA THR A 76 -5.70 -22.73 -17.82
C THR A 76 -5.06 -23.21 -16.52
N LYS A 77 -4.02 -24.01 -16.66
CA LYS A 77 -3.20 -24.61 -15.57
C LYS A 77 -2.46 -23.54 -14.73
N GLY A 78 -3.19 -22.55 -14.22
CA GLY A 78 -2.69 -21.59 -13.23
C GLY A 78 -3.17 -22.00 -11.83
N ALA A 79 -2.43 -21.69 -10.82
CA ALA A 79 -2.91 -21.84 -9.45
C ALA A 79 -4.24 -21.06 -9.32
N ASP A 80 -5.24 -21.69 -8.74
CA ASP A 80 -6.51 -21.07 -8.38
C ASP A 80 -6.24 -19.79 -7.56
N SER A 81 -6.93 -18.68 -7.89
CA SER A 81 -6.74 -17.38 -7.22
C SER A 81 -6.83 -17.52 -5.69
N HIS A 82 -7.70 -18.39 -5.19
CA HIS A 82 -7.80 -18.67 -3.77
C HIS A 82 -6.53 -19.32 -3.23
N THR A 83 -5.97 -20.32 -3.92
CA THR A 83 -4.75 -21.01 -3.49
C THR A 83 -3.55 -20.06 -3.46
N GLU A 84 -3.44 -19.17 -4.44
CA GLU A 84 -2.39 -18.16 -4.47
C GLU A 84 -2.56 -17.14 -3.32
N ALA A 85 -3.76 -16.64 -3.14
CA ALA A 85 -4.09 -15.72 -2.04
C ALA A 85 -3.86 -16.38 -0.66
N GLU A 86 -4.19 -17.66 -0.49
CA GLU A 86 -3.94 -18.41 0.76
C GLU A 86 -2.42 -18.58 1.03
N ARG A 87 -1.62 -18.80 0.01
CA ARG A 87 -0.15 -18.84 0.15
C ARG A 87 0.41 -17.52 0.62
N ILE A 88 -0.09 -16.39 0.08
CA ILE A 88 0.28 -15.05 0.51
C ILE A 88 -0.21 -14.81 1.95
N ALA A 89 -1.47 -15.13 2.25
CA ALA A 89 -2.07 -14.97 3.56
C ALA A 89 -1.30 -15.71 4.67
N THR A 90 -0.78 -16.91 4.34
CA THR A 90 0.00 -17.74 5.28
C THR A 90 1.49 -17.42 5.30
N GLY A 91 1.94 -16.42 4.55
CA GLY A 91 3.35 -16.02 4.50
C GLY A 91 4.26 -16.98 3.74
N LYS A 92 3.70 -17.93 2.98
CA LYS A 92 4.46 -19.00 2.30
C LYS A 92 4.85 -18.65 0.86
N ASP A 93 4.39 -17.52 0.36
CA ASP A 93 4.71 -17.09 -1.01
C ASP A 93 6.08 -16.41 -1.09
N GLU A 94 6.70 -16.48 -2.26
CA GLU A 94 7.98 -15.79 -2.53
C GLU A 94 7.85 -14.27 -2.39
N LEU A 95 6.66 -13.73 -2.65
CA LEU A 95 6.34 -12.33 -2.43
C LEU A 95 6.50 -11.95 -0.94
N ASN A 96 6.04 -12.79 -0.01
CA ASN A 96 6.21 -12.53 1.43
C ASN A 96 7.68 -12.50 1.83
N LYS A 97 8.49 -13.39 1.27
CA LYS A 97 9.94 -13.42 1.52
C LYS A 97 10.62 -12.14 0.98
N ALA A 98 10.26 -11.74 -0.23
CA ALA A 98 10.78 -10.52 -0.84
C ALA A 98 10.35 -9.27 -0.05
N ALA A 99 9.09 -9.18 0.35
CA ALA A 99 8.55 -8.09 1.16
C ALA A 99 9.28 -7.99 2.51
N HIS A 100 9.44 -9.11 3.21
CA HIS A 100 10.16 -9.17 4.48
C HIS A 100 11.60 -8.68 4.32
N LYS A 101 12.33 -9.17 3.29
CA LYS A 101 13.69 -8.72 2.99
C LYS A 101 13.78 -7.22 2.72
N ALA A 102 12.74 -6.64 2.13
CA ALA A 102 12.66 -5.21 1.84
C ALA A 102 12.13 -4.36 3.01
N GLY A 103 11.78 -4.99 4.15
CA GLY A 103 11.14 -4.32 5.28
C GLY A 103 9.77 -3.75 4.94
N VAL A 104 8.97 -4.51 4.18
CA VAL A 104 7.63 -4.13 3.72
C VAL A 104 6.59 -5.01 4.41
N GLY A 105 5.60 -4.41 5.06
CA GLY A 105 4.40 -5.11 5.55
C GLY A 105 3.51 -5.54 4.38
N VAL A 106 2.86 -6.69 4.48
CA VAL A 106 1.91 -7.17 3.46
C VAL A 106 0.51 -7.18 4.05
N LEU A 107 -0.44 -6.57 3.34
CA LEU A 107 -1.86 -6.59 3.63
C LEU A 107 -2.59 -7.17 2.44
N LEU A 108 -3.32 -8.26 2.64
CA LEU A 108 -4.14 -8.91 1.63
C LEU A 108 -5.62 -8.58 1.87
N LEU A 109 -6.28 -8.06 0.85
CA LEU A 109 -7.70 -7.71 0.87
C LEU A 109 -8.49 -8.68 -0.02
N ASP A 110 -9.36 -9.50 0.58
CA ASP A 110 -10.32 -10.32 -0.16
C ASP A 110 -11.49 -9.42 -0.63
N MET A 111 -11.50 -9.11 -1.92
CA MET A 111 -12.51 -8.28 -2.56
C MET A 111 -13.67 -9.09 -3.18
N GLY A 112 -13.56 -10.43 -3.20
CA GLY A 112 -14.59 -11.30 -3.77
C GLY A 112 -14.02 -12.56 -4.40
N LEU A 113 -13.19 -13.29 -3.70
CA LEU A 113 -12.81 -14.66 -4.08
C LEU A 113 -14.03 -15.59 -3.99
N GLN A 114 -14.17 -16.58 -4.86
CA GLN A 114 -15.27 -17.55 -4.78
C GLN A 114 -15.27 -18.25 -3.42
N LYS A 115 -14.09 -18.66 -2.96
CA LYS A 115 -13.89 -19.19 -1.63
C LYS A 115 -13.25 -18.11 -0.74
N PRO A 116 -13.91 -17.67 0.34
CA PRO A 116 -13.37 -16.62 1.19
C PRO A 116 -12.09 -17.06 1.91
N LEU A 117 -11.21 -16.11 2.14
CA LEU A 117 -10.06 -16.30 3.03
C LEU A 117 -10.47 -16.20 4.49
N THR A 118 -9.76 -16.92 5.36
CA THR A 118 -9.89 -16.75 6.80
C THR A 118 -9.21 -15.44 7.22
N GLU A 119 -9.93 -14.59 7.94
CA GLU A 119 -9.38 -13.36 8.48
C GLU A 119 -8.26 -13.67 9.49
N SER A 120 -7.16 -12.96 9.37
CA SER A 120 -5.98 -13.10 10.22
C SER A 120 -5.18 -11.77 10.20
N PRO A 121 -4.18 -11.59 11.06
CA PRO A 121 -3.30 -10.44 10.96
C PRO A 121 -2.70 -10.33 9.54
N GLY A 122 -2.96 -9.23 8.85
CA GLY A 122 -2.54 -9.01 7.46
C GLY A 122 -3.52 -9.52 6.39
N VAL A 123 -4.66 -10.08 6.77
CA VAL A 123 -5.75 -10.48 5.85
C VAL A 123 -7.06 -9.85 6.29
N GLN A 124 -7.71 -9.14 5.38
CA GLN A 124 -8.98 -8.46 5.64
C GLN A 124 -10.01 -8.82 4.56
N SER A 125 -11.24 -9.13 4.95
CA SER A 125 -12.33 -9.31 4.01
C SER A 125 -13.07 -7.99 3.80
N LEU A 126 -13.11 -7.52 2.55
CA LEU A 126 -13.86 -6.34 2.11
C LEU A 126 -14.92 -6.74 1.05
N ARG A 127 -15.40 -7.95 1.13
CA ARG A 127 -16.41 -8.47 0.20
C ARG A 127 -17.66 -7.59 0.25
N VAL A 128 -18.09 -7.12 -0.90
CA VAL A 128 -19.39 -6.46 -1.03
C VAL A 128 -20.44 -7.57 -0.99
N ALA A 129 -21.29 -7.55 0.00
CA ALA A 129 -22.44 -8.47 0.02
C ALA A 129 -23.27 -8.23 -1.25
N ALA A 130 -23.49 -9.30 -2.02
CA ALA A 130 -24.37 -9.28 -3.18
C ALA A 130 -25.83 -9.17 -2.74
#